data_5a3fe5d27812039c4c30644f83a0769d
#
_entry.id   5a3fe5d27812039c4c30644f83a0769d
#
_cell.length_a   1.000
_cell.length_b   1.000
_cell.length_c   1.000
_cell.angle_alpha   90.00
_cell.angle_beta   90.00
_cell.angle_gamma   90.00
#
_symmetry.space_group_name_H-M   'P 1'
#
loop_
_entity.id
_entity.type
_entity.pdbx_description
1 polymer ?
#
loop_
_entity_poly.entity_id
_entity_poly.type
_entity_poly.pdbx_seq_one_letter_code
_entity_poly.pdbx_strand_id
1 'polypeptide(L)'
;DAHTTEVEPKTSAPIIDVQPAQREILEKHMYGGTMRLGAYAAILKEKTQVLKLYQETGRLKEDEKRINELMKDKSQAFRLGILERGKKTVLERHRHRYEVNPRFVDLLEKNGMVFSGYYERFDKTKLMEYIELPNHPFLISTQSHPEFKSRLGNPSPLFYGFIKACGR
;
A
#
# COMPACT_ATOMS: atom_id res chain seq x y z
N ASP A 1 21.70 -9.02 4.07
CA ASP A 1 22.06 -7.62 4.48
C ASP A 1 20.95 -6.60 4.19
N ALA A 2 19.82 -7.03 3.62
CA ALA A 2 18.66 -6.17 3.40
C ALA A 2 17.92 -5.89 4.72
N HIS A 3 17.66 -4.60 5.02
CA HIS A 3 17.05 -4.21 6.28
C HIS A 3 16.18 -2.96 6.15
N THR A 4 15.43 -2.65 7.21
CA THR A 4 14.79 -1.33 7.37
C THR A 4 15.73 -0.39 8.14
N THR A 5 15.79 0.86 7.71
CA THR A 5 16.56 1.89 8.44
C THR A 5 15.93 2.26 9.79
N GLU A 6 14.70 1.81 10.08
CA GLU A 6 14.07 1.95 11.39
C GLU A 6 14.79 1.14 12.46
N VAL A 7 15.27 -0.06 12.12
CA VAL A 7 15.93 -0.98 13.04
C VAL A 7 17.45 -0.93 12.88
N GLU A 8 17.95 -0.88 11.62
CA GLU A 8 19.38 -0.79 11.31
C GLU A 8 19.65 0.45 10.43
N PRO A 9 19.89 1.61 11.05
CA PRO A 9 20.09 2.88 10.32
C PRO A 9 21.29 2.89 9.37
N LYS A 10 22.27 2.00 9.59
CA LYS A 10 23.51 1.91 8.80
C LYS A 10 23.51 0.76 7.80
N THR A 11 22.35 0.12 7.53
CA THR A 11 22.28 -0.97 6.56
C THR A 11 22.80 -0.55 5.18
N SER A 12 23.55 -1.42 4.53
CA SER A 12 24.02 -1.23 3.16
C SER A 12 22.91 -1.39 2.10
N ALA A 13 21.81 -2.07 2.47
CA ALA A 13 20.67 -2.31 1.61
C ALA A 13 19.35 -1.89 2.28
N PRO A 14 19.07 -0.57 2.37
CA PRO A 14 17.87 -0.02 3.02
C PRO A 14 16.63 -0.23 2.13
N ILE A 15 16.07 -1.43 2.13
CA ILE A 15 14.87 -1.76 1.34
C ILE A 15 13.64 -1.01 1.85
N ILE A 16 13.54 -0.83 3.16
CA ILE A 16 12.52 0.00 3.80
C ILE A 16 13.20 1.21 4.40
N ASP A 17 12.74 2.40 4.03
CA ASP A 17 13.40 3.65 4.40
C ASP A 17 12.39 4.80 4.52
N VAL A 18 12.80 5.86 5.19
CA VAL A 18 12.07 7.13 5.20
C VAL A 18 12.29 7.85 3.88
N GLN A 19 11.23 8.42 3.31
CA GLN A 19 11.37 9.18 2.07
C GLN A 19 12.28 10.41 2.24
N PRO A 20 13.05 10.80 1.21
CA PRO A 20 13.97 11.94 1.29
C PRO A 20 13.31 13.22 1.80
N ALA A 21 12.11 13.54 1.30
CA ALA A 21 11.33 14.70 1.74
C ALA A 21 10.92 14.64 3.23
N GLN A 22 10.78 13.46 3.79
CA GLN A 22 10.46 13.26 5.21
C GLN A 22 11.72 13.30 6.09
N ARG A 23 12.89 12.91 5.57
CA ARG A 23 14.16 12.96 6.29
C ARG A 23 14.48 14.39 6.74
N GLU A 24 14.36 15.36 5.84
CA GLU A 24 14.62 16.77 6.15
C GLU A 24 13.72 17.30 7.29
N ILE A 25 12.44 16.87 7.31
CA ILE A 25 11.49 17.23 8.37
C ILE A 25 11.87 16.56 9.70
N LEU A 26 12.31 15.30 9.66
CA LEU A 26 12.77 14.56 10.84
C LEU A 26 14.04 15.13 11.42
N GLU A 27 15.02 15.50 10.59
CA GLU A 27 16.27 16.13 11.00
C GLU A 27 16.03 17.48 11.70
N LYS A 28 15.00 18.21 11.29
CA LYS A 28 14.56 19.45 11.94
C LYS A 28 13.71 19.23 13.20
N HIS A 29 13.61 17.98 13.69
CA HIS A 29 12.76 17.59 14.84
C HIS A 29 11.29 18.02 14.74
N MET A 30 10.79 18.24 13.54
CA MET A 30 9.39 18.58 13.25
C MET A 30 8.56 17.30 13.07
N TYR A 31 8.32 16.56 14.16
CA TYR A 31 7.68 15.24 14.11
C TYR A 31 6.19 15.24 13.68
N GLY A 32 5.57 16.38 13.55
CA GLY A 32 4.20 16.51 13.06
C GLY A 32 4.12 16.41 11.54
N GLY A 33 3.16 15.62 11.01
CA GLY A 33 2.87 15.55 9.58
C GLY A 33 3.75 14.64 8.72
N THR A 34 4.71 13.91 9.29
CA THR A 34 5.57 12.96 8.55
C THR A 34 4.98 11.57 8.36
N MET A 35 3.91 11.26 9.10
CA MET A 35 3.26 9.95 9.05
C MET A 35 2.12 9.96 8.03
N ARG A 36 2.03 8.93 7.20
CA ARG A 36 0.79 8.67 6.45
C ARG A 36 -0.25 8.13 7.43
N LEU A 37 -1.22 8.97 7.75
CA LEU A 37 -2.27 8.67 8.73
C LEU A 37 -3.65 8.78 8.10
N GLY A 38 -4.46 7.74 8.25
CA GLY A 38 -5.82 7.67 7.74
C GLY A 38 -5.92 6.95 6.40
N ALA A 39 -7.00 7.18 5.67
CA ALA A 39 -7.29 6.48 4.43
C ALA A 39 -6.53 7.07 3.24
N TYR A 40 -5.89 6.21 2.44
CA TYR A 40 -5.21 6.55 1.19
C TYR A 40 -5.62 5.58 0.09
N ALA A 41 -5.70 6.09 -1.12
CA ALA A 41 -6.00 5.29 -2.29
C ALA A 41 -4.80 4.43 -2.70
N ALA A 42 -5.07 3.25 -3.26
CA ALA A 42 -4.06 2.41 -3.89
C ALA A 42 -4.60 1.89 -5.23
N ILE A 43 -3.84 2.10 -6.29
CA ILE A 43 -4.13 1.56 -7.62
C ILE A 43 -3.66 0.11 -7.64
N LEU A 44 -4.55 -0.82 -7.96
CA LEU A 44 -4.22 -2.24 -8.07
C LEU A 44 -3.84 -2.62 -9.50
N LYS A 45 -2.79 -3.41 -9.65
CA LYS A 45 -2.37 -3.97 -10.94
C LYS A 45 -3.34 -5.08 -11.38
N GLU A 46 -3.61 -5.13 -12.67
CA GLU A 46 -4.43 -6.19 -13.28
C GLU A 46 -3.77 -7.57 -13.12
N LYS A 47 -4.59 -8.62 -13.10
CA LYS A 47 -4.17 -10.03 -13.02
C LYS A 47 -3.41 -10.39 -11.72
N THR A 48 -3.60 -9.61 -10.65
CA THR A 48 -3.00 -9.86 -9.35
C THR A 48 -3.97 -10.57 -8.41
N GLN A 49 -3.43 -11.33 -7.45
CA GLN A 49 -4.23 -12.00 -6.43
C GLN A 49 -4.93 -10.98 -5.53
N VAL A 50 -4.27 -9.89 -5.21
CA VAL A 50 -4.86 -8.79 -4.43
C VAL A 50 -6.11 -8.26 -5.11
N LEU A 51 -6.05 -7.89 -6.40
CA LEU A 51 -7.22 -7.38 -7.13
C LEU A 51 -8.37 -8.39 -7.10
N LYS A 52 -8.07 -9.69 -7.34
CA LYS A 52 -9.07 -10.74 -7.30
C LYS A 52 -9.79 -10.81 -5.95
N LEU A 53 -9.06 -10.72 -4.84
CA LEU A 53 -9.64 -10.76 -3.50
C LEU A 53 -10.55 -9.56 -3.22
N TYR A 54 -10.15 -8.36 -3.65
CA TYR A 54 -10.99 -7.16 -3.52
C TYR A 54 -12.26 -7.24 -4.36
N GLN A 55 -12.22 -7.91 -5.52
CA GLN A 55 -13.39 -8.19 -6.34
C GLN A 55 -14.31 -9.24 -5.71
N GLU A 56 -13.75 -10.37 -5.25
CA GLU A 56 -14.49 -11.48 -4.64
C GLU A 56 -15.25 -11.05 -3.38
N THR A 57 -14.65 -10.21 -2.56
CA THR A 57 -15.28 -9.73 -1.31
C THR A 57 -16.24 -8.56 -1.52
N GLY A 58 -16.33 -8.01 -2.74
CA GLY A 58 -17.13 -6.81 -3.04
C GLY A 58 -16.51 -5.50 -2.54
N ARG A 59 -15.38 -5.56 -1.81
CA ARG A 59 -14.71 -4.40 -1.22
C ARG A 59 -14.29 -3.37 -2.27
N LEU A 60 -13.92 -3.83 -3.46
CA LEU A 60 -13.56 -2.93 -4.55
C LEU A 60 -14.68 -1.93 -4.85
N LYS A 61 -15.92 -2.39 -4.98
CA LYS A 61 -17.09 -1.51 -5.25
C LYS A 61 -17.38 -0.55 -4.11
N GLU A 62 -17.22 -1.01 -2.87
CA GLU A 62 -17.38 -0.15 -1.68
C GLU A 62 -16.35 0.99 -1.68
N ASP A 63 -15.09 0.65 -1.96
CA ASP A 63 -14.00 1.62 -1.97
C ASP A 63 -14.12 2.59 -3.16
N GLU A 64 -14.50 2.13 -4.36
CA GLU A 64 -14.79 2.98 -5.52
C GLU A 64 -15.85 4.03 -5.20
N LYS A 65 -16.92 3.64 -4.49
CA LYS A 65 -17.95 4.59 -4.04
C LYS A 65 -17.39 5.65 -3.09
N ARG A 66 -16.60 5.25 -2.10
CA ARG A 66 -15.98 6.17 -1.15
C ARG A 66 -14.96 7.09 -1.80
N ILE A 67 -14.17 6.58 -2.76
CA ILE A 67 -13.23 7.39 -3.55
C ILE A 67 -13.98 8.48 -4.31
N ASN A 68 -15.11 8.14 -4.96
CA ASN A 68 -15.94 9.10 -5.67
C ASN A 68 -16.53 10.19 -4.73
N GLU A 69 -16.80 9.84 -3.47
CA GLU A 69 -17.19 10.82 -2.46
C GLU A 69 -16.03 11.76 -2.09
N LEU A 70 -14.83 11.19 -1.87
CA LEU A 70 -13.63 11.97 -1.54
C LEU A 70 -13.19 12.89 -2.67
N MET A 71 -13.39 12.50 -3.94
CA MET A 71 -13.08 13.35 -5.10
C MET A 71 -13.85 14.68 -5.13
N LYS A 72 -14.98 14.77 -4.43
CA LYS A 72 -15.77 16.00 -4.33
C LYS A 72 -15.15 17.02 -3.38
N ASP A 73 -14.29 16.58 -2.47
CA ASP A 73 -13.61 17.43 -1.50
C ASP A 73 -12.13 17.61 -1.89
N LYS A 74 -11.81 18.77 -2.45
CA LYS A 74 -10.44 19.11 -2.87
C LYS A 74 -9.43 19.05 -1.72
N SER A 75 -9.85 19.27 -0.47
CA SER A 75 -8.98 19.18 0.70
C SER A 75 -8.47 17.75 0.95
N GLN A 76 -9.15 16.73 0.40
CA GLN A 76 -8.78 15.32 0.52
C GLN A 76 -7.97 14.80 -0.68
N ALA A 77 -7.66 15.63 -1.66
CA ALA A 77 -6.94 15.21 -2.87
C ALA A 77 -5.61 14.51 -2.56
N PHE A 78 -4.90 14.93 -1.51
CA PHE A 78 -3.66 14.30 -1.07
C PHE A 78 -3.81 12.83 -0.64
N ARG A 79 -5.03 12.39 -0.30
CA ARG A 79 -5.34 10.99 0.02
C ARG A 79 -5.55 10.13 -1.21
N LEU A 80 -5.93 10.75 -2.30
CA LEU A 80 -6.22 10.08 -3.56
C LEU A 80 -4.97 9.99 -4.44
N GLY A 81 -4.10 11.00 -4.38
CA GLY A 81 -2.96 11.10 -5.29
C GLY A 81 -3.40 11.23 -6.74
N ILE A 82 -2.60 10.71 -7.66
CA ILE A 82 -2.94 10.65 -9.08
C ILE A 82 -3.70 9.35 -9.34
N LEU A 83 -4.98 9.49 -9.70
CA LEU A 83 -5.82 8.37 -10.09
C LEU A 83 -5.79 8.21 -11.61
N GLU A 84 -5.42 7.03 -12.09
CA GLU A 84 -5.45 6.69 -13.51
C GLU A 84 -6.86 6.24 -13.92
N ARG A 85 -7.37 6.83 -15.01
CA ARG A 85 -8.70 6.48 -15.52
C ARG A 85 -8.76 5.00 -15.93
N GLY A 86 -9.80 4.31 -15.47
CA GLY A 86 -10.03 2.89 -15.77
C GLY A 86 -9.25 1.91 -14.90
N LYS A 87 -8.32 2.36 -14.07
CA LYS A 87 -7.63 1.50 -13.10
C LYS A 87 -8.50 1.20 -11.90
N LYS A 88 -8.32 0.01 -11.36
CA LYS A 88 -9.00 -0.42 -10.13
C LYS A 88 -8.30 0.15 -8.93
N THR A 89 -9.04 0.89 -8.12
CA THR A 89 -8.49 1.62 -6.98
C THR A 89 -9.24 1.24 -5.71
N VAL A 90 -8.50 1.03 -4.64
CA VAL A 90 -9.02 0.72 -3.31
C VAL A 90 -8.61 1.80 -2.33
N LEU A 91 -9.24 1.84 -1.15
CA LEU A 91 -9.02 2.86 -0.14
C LEU A 91 -8.72 2.16 1.19
N GLU A 92 -7.47 2.19 1.64
CA GLU A 92 -7.07 1.54 2.88
C GLU A 92 -6.48 2.50 3.90
N ARG A 93 -6.52 2.13 5.19
CA ARG A 93 -6.02 2.98 6.28
C ARG A 93 -4.54 2.72 6.54
N HIS A 94 -3.81 3.80 6.75
CA HIS A 94 -2.37 3.81 6.99
C HIS A 94 -2.02 4.44 8.34
N ARG A 95 -0.92 3.95 8.91
CA ARG A 95 -0.31 4.51 10.11
C ARG A 95 1.18 4.18 10.10
N HIS A 96 1.90 4.73 9.12
CA HIS A 96 3.34 4.45 8.99
C HIS A 96 4.10 5.67 8.46
N ARG A 97 5.42 5.60 8.57
CA ARG A 97 6.37 6.63 8.12
C ARG A 97 7.36 6.05 7.12
N TYR A 98 7.71 4.77 7.28
CA TYR A 98 8.65 4.07 6.44
C TYR A 98 7.94 3.50 5.21
N GLU A 99 8.65 3.51 4.09
CA GLU A 99 8.13 3.09 2.78
C GLU A 99 9.13 2.16 2.11
N VAL A 100 8.65 1.36 1.16
CA VAL A 100 9.55 0.61 0.28
C VAL A 100 10.41 1.60 -0.51
N ASN A 101 11.71 1.44 -0.42
CA ASN A 101 12.65 2.30 -1.12
C ASN A 101 12.58 2.05 -2.64
N PRO A 102 12.20 3.05 -3.46
CA PRO A 102 12.01 2.88 -4.90
C PRO A 102 13.23 2.32 -5.64
N ARG A 103 14.44 2.55 -5.11
CA ARG A 103 15.70 2.06 -5.70
C ARG A 103 15.80 0.53 -5.76
N PHE A 104 15.05 -0.17 -4.92
CA PHE A 104 15.07 -1.63 -4.83
C PHE A 104 13.87 -2.30 -5.52
N VAL A 105 12.86 -1.54 -5.97
CA VAL A 105 11.63 -2.09 -6.57
C VAL A 105 11.96 -2.98 -7.77
N ASP A 106 12.73 -2.47 -8.73
CA ASP A 106 13.09 -3.23 -9.93
C ASP A 106 13.91 -4.49 -9.62
N LEU A 107 14.81 -4.41 -8.62
CA LEU A 107 15.59 -5.55 -8.18
C LEU A 107 14.72 -6.65 -7.58
N LEU A 108 13.76 -6.27 -6.75
CA LEU A 108 12.81 -7.18 -6.11
C LEU A 108 11.87 -7.82 -7.14
N GLU A 109 11.36 -7.04 -8.12
CA GLU A 109 10.51 -7.56 -9.20
C GLU A 109 11.29 -8.54 -10.11
N LYS A 110 12.56 -8.26 -10.44
CA LYS A 110 13.43 -9.18 -11.18
C LYS A 110 13.66 -10.52 -10.47
N ASN A 111 13.54 -10.54 -9.15
CA ASN A 111 13.65 -11.74 -8.32
C ASN A 111 12.30 -12.39 -7.99
N GLY A 112 11.25 -12.08 -8.73
CA GLY A 112 9.96 -12.75 -8.66
C GLY A 112 8.93 -12.16 -7.70
N MET A 113 9.24 -11.03 -7.05
CA MET A 113 8.26 -10.29 -6.27
C MET A 113 7.35 -9.48 -7.20
N VAL A 114 6.08 -9.37 -6.87
CA VAL A 114 5.14 -8.54 -7.61
C VAL A 114 4.62 -7.44 -6.68
N PHE A 115 4.92 -6.18 -7.02
CA PHE A 115 4.24 -5.05 -6.38
C PHE A 115 2.86 -4.89 -7.03
N SER A 116 1.86 -5.47 -6.39
CA SER A 116 0.50 -5.60 -6.93
C SER A 116 -0.39 -4.37 -6.73
N GLY A 117 0.10 -3.37 -6.00
CA GLY A 117 -0.59 -2.10 -5.84
C GLY A 117 0.33 -0.98 -5.39
N TYR A 118 -0.02 0.25 -5.74
CA TYR A 118 0.74 1.45 -5.41
C TYR A 118 -0.15 2.67 -5.25
N TYR A 119 0.33 3.63 -4.46
CA TYR A 119 -0.19 4.99 -4.41
C TYR A 119 0.72 5.90 -5.25
N GLU A 120 0.16 6.71 -6.14
CA GLU A 120 0.95 7.66 -6.94
C GLU A 120 0.77 9.08 -6.42
N ARG A 121 1.86 9.66 -5.94
CA ARG A 121 1.91 11.05 -5.47
C ARG A 121 1.83 12.03 -6.63
N PHE A 122 1.52 13.29 -6.34
CA PHE A 122 1.49 14.37 -7.35
C PHE A 122 2.84 14.65 -8.00
N ASP A 123 3.94 14.30 -7.33
CA ASP A 123 5.31 14.36 -7.88
C ASP A 123 5.69 13.13 -8.72
N LYS A 124 4.73 12.25 -9.05
CA LYS A 124 4.89 11.00 -9.79
C LYS A 124 5.63 9.88 -9.05
N THR A 125 6.03 10.09 -7.80
CA THR A 125 6.60 9.03 -6.97
C THR A 125 5.55 7.98 -6.67
N LYS A 126 5.86 6.71 -6.92
CA LYS A 126 5.00 5.57 -6.57
C LYS A 126 5.44 4.98 -5.25
N LEU A 127 4.50 4.92 -4.30
CA LEU A 127 4.67 4.24 -3.02
C LEU A 127 4.03 2.87 -3.11
N MET A 128 4.80 1.82 -2.80
CA MET A 128 4.33 0.44 -2.92
C MET A 128 3.39 0.09 -1.77
N GLU A 129 2.19 -0.37 -2.11
CA GLU A 129 1.12 -0.63 -1.15
C GLU A 129 0.87 -2.12 -0.91
N TYR A 130 1.10 -2.94 -1.93
CA TYR A 130 0.88 -4.37 -1.88
C TYR A 130 2.02 -5.12 -2.56
N ILE A 131 2.37 -6.26 -1.97
CA ILE A 131 3.36 -7.20 -2.50
C ILE A 131 2.73 -8.58 -2.52
N GLU A 132 3.00 -9.36 -3.57
CA GLU A 132 2.66 -10.78 -3.62
C GLU A 132 3.77 -11.61 -4.27
N LEU A 133 3.84 -12.88 -3.90
CA LEU A 133 4.68 -13.88 -4.56
C LEU A 133 3.78 -14.87 -5.32
N PRO A 134 3.71 -14.78 -6.66
CA PRO A 134 2.78 -15.58 -7.47
C PRO A 134 2.99 -17.10 -7.35
N ASN A 135 4.23 -17.52 -7.09
CA ASN A 135 4.59 -18.95 -6.99
C ASN A 135 4.46 -19.50 -5.54
N HIS A 136 3.95 -18.72 -4.62
CA HIS A 136 3.67 -19.15 -3.25
C HIS A 136 2.16 -19.46 -3.10
N PRO A 137 1.76 -20.48 -2.33
CA PRO A 137 0.34 -20.81 -2.11
C PRO A 137 -0.51 -19.61 -1.67
N PHE A 138 0.00 -18.80 -0.77
CA PHE A 138 -0.55 -17.50 -0.38
C PHE A 138 0.53 -16.67 0.32
N LEU A 139 1.05 -15.67 -0.35
CA LEU A 139 1.90 -14.65 0.26
C LEU A 139 1.48 -13.29 -0.29
N ILE A 140 0.83 -12.52 0.56
CA ILE A 140 0.46 -11.12 0.29
C ILE A 140 0.85 -10.29 1.49
N SER A 141 1.54 -9.17 1.24
CA SER A 141 1.81 -8.14 2.24
C SER A 141 1.19 -6.82 1.83
N THR A 142 0.85 -6.02 2.82
CA THR A 142 0.33 -4.66 2.61
C THR A 142 1.01 -3.67 3.52
N GLN A 143 1.18 -2.45 3.03
CA GLN A 143 1.63 -1.30 3.80
C GLN A 143 0.52 -0.74 4.68
N SER A 144 -0.72 -0.96 4.30
CA SER A 144 -1.91 -0.53 5.04
C SER A 144 -2.21 -1.43 6.25
N HIS A 145 -3.16 -0.97 7.05
CA HIS A 145 -3.68 -1.65 8.23
C HIS A 145 -5.11 -2.19 7.95
N PRO A 146 -5.24 -3.36 7.31
CA PRO A 146 -6.53 -3.90 6.90
C PRO A 146 -7.45 -4.25 8.07
N GLU A 147 -6.91 -4.45 9.29
CA GLU A 147 -7.67 -4.69 10.51
C GLU A 147 -8.60 -3.52 10.86
N PHE A 148 -8.24 -2.28 10.50
CA PHE A 148 -9.09 -1.11 10.77
C PHE A 148 -10.40 -1.09 9.99
N LYS A 149 -10.48 -1.83 8.89
CA LYS A 149 -11.67 -1.95 8.05
C LYS A 149 -12.33 -3.33 8.13
N SER A 150 -11.67 -4.31 8.74
CA SER A 150 -12.21 -5.67 8.89
C SER A 150 -13.31 -5.71 9.96
N ARG A 151 -14.43 -6.37 9.65
CA ARG A 151 -15.58 -6.55 10.55
C ARG A 151 -16.17 -7.95 10.39
N LEU A 152 -16.89 -8.40 11.40
CA LEU A 152 -17.74 -9.58 11.28
C LEU A 152 -18.75 -9.38 10.13
N GLY A 153 -18.83 -10.33 9.21
CA GLY A 153 -19.67 -10.24 8.01
C GLY A 153 -19.09 -9.41 6.85
N ASN A 154 -18.03 -8.61 7.08
CA ASN A 154 -17.32 -7.88 6.05
C ASN A 154 -15.81 -7.88 6.33
N PRO A 155 -15.13 -9.05 6.21
CA PRO A 155 -13.72 -9.19 6.52
C PRO A 155 -12.84 -8.42 5.52
N SER A 156 -11.61 -8.11 5.94
CA SER A 156 -10.59 -7.65 5.00
C SER A 156 -10.39 -8.68 3.89
N PRO A 157 -10.27 -8.23 2.61
CA PRO A 157 -9.97 -9.13 1.49
C PRO A 157 -8.73 -10.00 1.73
N LEU A 158 -7.69 -9.45 2.37
CA LEU A 158 -6.45 -10.17 2.63
C LEU A 158 -6.64 -11.25 3.70
N PHE A 159 -7.37 -10.97 4.78
CA PHE A 159 -7.68 -11.96 5.81
C PHE A 159 -8.58 -13.06 5.27
N TYR A 160 -9.60 -12.69 4.48
CA TYR A 160 -10.45 -13.64 3.77
C TYR A 160 -9.61 -14.57 2.89
N GLY A 161 -8.71 -14.01 2.06
CA GLY A 161 -7.84 -14.78 1.18
C GLY A 161 -6.91 -15.73 1.92
N PHE A 162 -6.32 -15.26 3.03
CA PHE A 162 -5.45 -16.08 3.88
C PHE A 162 -6.19 -17.28 4.46
N ILE A 163 -7.33 -17.07 5.10
CA ILE A 163 -8.15 -18.16 5.68
C ILE A 163 -8.59 -19.14 4.59
N LYS A 164 -9.03 -18.65 3.43
CA LYS A 164 -9.40 -19.48 2.28
C LYS A 164 -8.23 -20.34 1.79
N ALA A 165 -7.01 -19.85 1.84
CA ALA A 165 -5.82 -20.59 1.46
C ALA A 165 -5.43 -21.65 2.50
N CYS A 166 -5.67 -21.41 3.79
CA CYS A 166 -5.41 -22.38 4.86
C CYS A 166 -6.41 -23.56 4.87
N GLY A 167 -7.60 -23.38 4.31
CA GLY A 167 -8.64 -24.40 4.26
C GLY A 167 -8.62 -25.30 3.02
N ARG A 168 -7.53 -25.29 2.26
CA ARG A 168 -7.34 -26.12 1.05
C ARG A 168 -6.59 -27.40 1.34
#